data_f5892e3411458f5c0addc4979a273f9d
#
_entry.id   f5892e3411458f5c0addc4979a273f9d
#
_cell.length_a   1.000
_cell.length_b   1.000
_cell.length_c   1.000
_cell.angle_alpha   90.00
_cell.angle_beta   90.00
_cell.angle_gamma   90.00
#
_symmetry.space_group_name_H-M   'P 1'
#
loop_
_entity.id
_entity.type
_entity.pdbx_description
1 polymer ?
#
loop_
_entity_poly.entity_id
_entity_poly.type
_entity_poly.pdbx_seq_one_letter_code
_entity_poly.pdbx_strand_id
1 'polypeptide(L)'
;MIIPASELIAAAKSNCDCFDHVEAKLFFDRNKDVTXIDVREPKELEDSKLNDSINIPRGLLEMKITEICEKHDAPILIHCKTGGRASLSANTLQIMGYSNXHVISANYDDIKMTFG
;
A
#
# COMPACT_ATOMS: atom_id res chain seq x y z
N MET A 1 25.15 0.58 15.41
CA MET A 1 25.22 0.23 13.99
C MET A 1 23.96 0.69 13.26
N ILE A 2 24.12 1.28 12.09
CA ILE A 2 22.99 1.78 11.31
C ILE A 2 22.48 0.68 10.41
N ILE A 3 21.16 0.44 10.47
CA ILE A 3 20.51 -0.55 9.63
C ILE A 3 20.07 0.12 8.32
N PRO A 4 20.47 -0.39 7.17
CA PRO A 4 20.06 0.22 5.90
C PRO A 4 18.58 0.05 5.64
N ALA A 5 18.02 0.94 4.80
CA ALA A 5 16.61 0.91 4.47
C ALA A 5 16.19 -0.46 3.91
N SER A 6 17.05 -1.10 3.12
CA SER A 6 16.70 -2.40 2.54
C SER A 6 16.40 -3.46 3.61
N GLU A 7 17.09 -3.39 4.74
CA GLU A 7 16.81 -4.33 5.83
C GLU A 7 15.51 -4.02 6.54
N LEU A 8 15.21 -2.74 6.73
CA LEU A 8 13.92 -2.35 7.31
C LEU A 8 12.77 -2.80 6.41
N ILE A 9 12.93 -2.63 5.11
CA ILE A 9 11.91 -3.04 4.14
C ILE A 9 11.72 -4.55 4.17
N ALA A 10 12.82 -5.30 4.19
CA ALA A 10 12.74 -6.76 4.25
C ALA A 10 12.00 -7.23 5.50
N ALA A 11 12.31 -6.61 6.64
CA ALA A 11 11.63 -6.95 7.89
C ALA A 11 10.15 -6.62 7.82
N ALA A 12 9.81 -5.46 7.26
CA ALA A 12 8.41 -5.08 7.10
C ALA A 12 7.66 -6.07 6.21
N LYS A 13 8.28 -6.48 5.10
CA LYS A 13 7.66 -7.44 4.20
C LYS A 13 7.38 -8.77 4.88
N SER A 14 8.28 -9.22 5.75
CA SER A 14 8.08 -10.49 6.44
C SER A 14 6.94 -10.43 7.45
N ASN A 15 6.55 -9.23 7.88
CA ASN A 15 5.45 -9.03 8.82
C ASN A 15 4.13 -8.69 8.15
N CYS A 16 4.12 -8.50 6.84
CA CYS A 16 2.95 -8.05 6.11
C CYS A 16 2.42 -9.14 5.18
N ASP A 17 1.16 -9.01 4.84
CA ASP A 17 0.55 -9.86 3.84
C ASP A 17 0.78 -9.20 2.48
N CYS A 18 1.48 -9.89 1.58
CA CYS A 18 1.84 -9.35 0.28
C CYS A 18 1.15 -10.12 -0.84
N PHE A 19 0.53 -9.39 -1.76
CA PHE A 19 -0.06 -9.95 -2.97
C PHE A 19 0.78 -9.55 -4.17
N ASP A 20 0.87 -10.40 -5.18
CA ASP A 20 1.36 -9.92 -6.48
C ASP A 20 0.24 -9.10 -7.12
N HIS A 21 0.51 -8.49 -8.29
CA HIS A 21 -0.46 -7.58 -8.87
C HIS A 21 -1.75 -8.30 -9.33
N VAL A 22 -1.64 -9.56 -9.73
CA VAL A 22 -2.81 -10.32 -10.16
C VAL A 22 -3.67 -10.67 -8.95
N GLU A 23 -3.06 -11.17 -7.88
CA GLU A 23 -3.78 -11.47 -6.64
C GLU A 23 -4.47 -10.23 -6.07
N ALA A 24 -3.76 -9.10 -6.13
CA ALA A 24 -4.30 -7.85 -5.62
C ALA A 24 -5.53 -7.41 -6.40
N LYS A 25 -5.49 -7.56 -7.72
CA LYS A 25 -6.62 -7.18 -8.54
C LYS A 25 -7.83 -8.06 -8.26
N LEU A 26 -7.61 -9.36 -8.06
CA LEU A 26 -8.70 -10.26 -7.68
C LEU A 26 -9.30 -9.85 -6.33
N PHE A 27 -8.46 -9.53 -5.38
CA PHE A 27 -8.92 -9.06 -4.06
C PHE A 27 -9.75 -7.78 -4.21
N PHE A 28 -9.26 -6.84 -5.02
CA PHE A 28 -9.94 -5.58 -5.27
C PHE A 28 -11.31 -5.82 -5.89
N ASP A 29 -11.38 -6.69 -6.87
CA ASP A 29 -12.62 -6.94 -7.59
C ASP A 29 -13.66 -7.68 -6.74
N ARG A 30 -13.20 -8.51 -5.80
CA ARG A 30 -14.07 -9.31 -4.95
C ARG A 30 -14.54 -8.59 -3.69
N ASN A 31 -13.92 -7.46 -3.35
CA ASN A 31 -14.23 -6.71 -2.13
C ASN A 31 -14.67 -5.30 -2.49
N LYS A 32 -15.95 -4.99 -2.31
CA LYS A 32 -16.50 -3.71 -2.73
C LYS A 32 -15.97 -2.54 -1.92
N ASP A 33 -15.59 -2.78 -0.68
CA ASP A 33 -15.21 -1.71 0.24
C ASP A 33 -13.70 -1.49 0.31
N VAL A 34 -12.90 -2.12 -0.56
CA VAL A 34 -11.46 -2.01 -0.50
C VAL A 34 -11.01 -0.61 -0.89
N THR A 35 -9.99 -0.10 -0.17
CA THR A 35 -9.35 1.18 -0.46
C THR A 35 -7.94 0.94 -0.97
N UNK A 36 -7.26 1.33 -2.13
CA UNK A 36 -6.21 1.14 -2.63
C UNK A 36 -5.60 2.25 -2.39
N ILE A 37 -4.60 2.39 -1.74
CA ILE A 37 -3.84 3.56 -1.35
C ILE A 37 -2.49 3.59 -2.06
N ASP A 38 -2.17 4.73 -2.67
CA ASP A 38 -0.88 4.99 -3.30
C ASP A 38 -0.08 5.85 -2.33
N VAL A 39 1.04 5.30 -1.79
CA VAL A 39 1.84 6.04 -0.82
C VAL A 39 3.03 6.74 -1.45
N ARG A 40 3.04 6.87 -2.78
CA ARG A 40 4.08 7.64 -3.47
C ARG A 40 3.88 9.13 -3.21
N GLU A 41 4.90 9.92 -3.58
CA GLU A 41 4.79 11.37 -3.45
C GLU A 41 3.89 11.93 -4.55
N PRO A 42 3.18 13.04 -4.28
CA PRO A 42 2.25 13.59 -5.29
C PRO A 42 2.89 13.88 -6.63
N LYS A 43 4.17 14.26 -6.63
CA LYS A 43 4.85 14.56 -7.88
C LYS A 43 4.95 13.33 -8.78
N GLU A 44 5.09 12.15 -8.19
CA GLU A 44 5.15 10.91 -8.96
C GLU A 44 3.82 10.65 -9.69
N LEU A 45 2.71 11.07 -9.09
CA LEU A 45 1.39 10.88 -9.70
C LEU A 45 1.17 11.77 -10.91
N GLU A 46 1.95 12.84 -11.06
CA GLU A 46 1.85 13.69 -12.24
C GLU A 46 2.19 12.94 -13.52
N ASP A 47 3.10 11.96 -13.41
CA ASP A 47 3.47 11.14 -14.58
C ASP A 47 2.44 10.05 -14.85
N SER A 48 1.94 9.42 -13.81
CA SER A 48 1.01 8.30 -13.94
C SER A 48 0.41 7.96 -12.58
N LYS A 49 -0.85 7.60 -12.57
CA LYS A 49 -1.51 7.13 -11.35
C LYS A 49 -2.57 6.09 -11.72
N LEU A 50 -2.96 5.28 -10.74
CA LEU A 50 -4.07 4.35 -10.93
C LEU A 50 -5.38 5.10 -10.82
N ASN A 51 -6.37 4.71 -11.63
CA ASN A 51 -7.66 5.39 -11.64
C ASN A 51 -8.39 5.26 -10.30
N ASP A 52 -8.26 4.13 -9.63
CA ASP A 52 -9.04 3.84 -8.43
C ASP A 52 -8.27 4.04 -7.13
N SER A 53 -7.07 4.59 -7.19
CA SER A 53 -6.22 4.73 -6.02
C SER A 53 -6.34 6.13 -5.41
N ILE A 54 -6.26 6.17 -4.08
CA ILE A 54 -6.22 7.42 -3.33
C ILE A 54 -4.76 7.67 -2.95
N ASN A 55 -4.26 8.87 -3.19
CA ASN A 55 -2.89 9.20 -2.83
C ASN A 55 -2.83 9.69 -1.38
N ILE A 56 -2.09 8.96 -0.56
CA ILE A 56 -1.73 9.43 0.78
C ILE A 56 -0.23 9.20 0.88
N PRO A 57 0.58 10.24 0.68
CA PRO A 57 2.04 10.07 0.70
C PRO A 57 2.48 9.41 2.00
N ARG A 58 3.56 8.60 1.90
CA ARG A 58 4.04 7.85 3.05
C ARG A 58 4.18 8.71 4.30
N GLY A 59 4.66 9.94 4.14
CA GLY A 59 4.91 10.84 5.28
C GLY A 59 3.66 11.36 5.96
N LEU A 60 2.50 11.23 5.33
CA LEU A 60 1.23 11.72 5.89
C LEU A 60 0.29 10.58 6.27
N LEU A 61 0.68 9.34 6.01
CA LEU A 61 -0.24 8.22 6.13
C LEU A 61 -0.87 8.10 7.51
N GLU A 62 -0.06 8.14 8.55
CA GLU A 62 -0.56 7.94 9.91
C GLU A 62 -1.58 8.99 10.32
N MET A 63 -1.38 10.23 9.87
CA MET A 63 -2.29 11.31 10.22
C MET A 63 -3.59 11.29 9.43
N LYS A 64 -3.57 10.68 8.24
CA LYS A 64 -4.71 10.75 7.32
C LYS A 64 -5.56 9.50 7.28
N ILE A 65 -4.96 8.33 7.57
CA ILE A 65 -5.64 7.06 7.32
C ILE A 65 -6.95 6.91 8.10
N THR A 66 -7.00 7.40 9.32
CA THR A 66 -8.21 7.23 10.14
C THR A 66 -9.38 8.06 9.63
N GLU A 67 -9.11 9.08 8.82
CA GLU A 67 -10.17 9.85 8.18
C GLU A 67 -10.84 9.09 7.05
N ILE A 68 -10.11 8.13 6.46
CA ILE A 68 -10.57 7.39 5.29
C ILE A 68 -11.05 6.01 5.67
N CYS A 69 -10.30 5.31 6.52
CA CYS A 69 -10.62 3.96 6.97
C CYS A 69 -10.82 3.97 8.48
N GLU A 70 -12.07 4.00 8.91
CA GLU A 70 -12.40 4.12 10.33
C GLU A 70 -12.42 2.78 11.04
N LYS A 71 -12.70 1.69 10.31
CA LYS A 71 -12.83 0.38 10.92
C LYS A 71 -11.50 -0.37 10.90
N HIS A 72 -11.18 -1.05 11.98
CA HIS A 72 -9.90 -1.77 12.09
C HIS A 72 -9.77 -2.89 11.06
N ASP A 73 -10.88 -3.44 10.59
CA ASP A 73 -10.87 -4.53 9.62
C ASP A 73 -11.18 -4.08 8.20
N ALA A 74 -11.16 -2.78 7.93
CA ALA A 74 -11.37 -2.26 6.57
C ALA A 74 -10.33 -2.88 5.63
N PRO A 75 -10.76 -3.39 4.46
CA PRO A 75 -9.82 -3.97 3.52
C PRO A 75 -9.02 -2.87 2.82
N ILE A 76 -7.70 -2.96 2.91
CA ILE A 76 -6.80 -1.93 2.38
C ILE A 76 -5.73 -2.59 1.50
N LEU A 77 -5.53 -2.05 0.30
CA LEU A 77 -4.41 -2.40 -0.57
C LEU A 77 -3.50 -1.18 -0.65
N ILE A 78 -2.18 -1.41 -0.50
CA ILE A 78 -1.21 -0.34 -0.50
C ILE A 78 -0.19 -0.60 -1.59
N HIS A 79 0.12 0.42 -2.38
CA HIS A 79 1.15 0.29 -3.41
C HIS A 79 2.04 1.52 -3.47
N CYS A 80 3.19 1.34 -4.10
CA CYS A 80 4.11 2.43 -4.39
C CYS A 80 4.81 2.10 -5.70
N LYS A 81 6.07 2.46 -5.86
CA LYS A 81 6.76 2.18 -7.12
C LYS A 81 7.33 0.77 -7.19
N THR A 82 7.93 0.29 -6.11
CA THR A 82 8.59 -1.03 -6.10
C THR A 82 8.19 -1.91 -4.92
N GLY A 83 7.38 -1.40 -4.01
CA GLY A 83 6.91 -2.15 -2.85
C GLY A 83 7.53 -1.77 -1.52
N GLY A 84 8.63 -1.01 -1.53
CA GLY A 84 9.33 -0.68 -0.28
C GLY A 84 8.53 0.25 0.63
N ARG A 85 8.11 1.39 0.10
CA ARG A 85 7.33 2.33 0.89
C ARG A 85 6.00 1.71 1.30
N ALA A 86 5.41 0.91 0.42
CA ALA A 86 4.16 0.23 0.73
C ALA A 86 4.33 -0.77 1.87
N SER A 87 5.45 -1.49 1.90
CA SER A 87 5.70 -2.46 2.96
C SER A 87 5.90 -1.77 4.31
N LEU A 88 6.67 -0.69 4.33
CA LEU A 88 6.84 0.09 5.56
C LEU A 88 5.50 0.65 6.03
N SER A 89 4.67 1.10 5.09
CA SER A 89 3.34 1.63 5.39
C SER A 89 2.45 0.56 6.03
N ALA A 90 2.42 -0.63 5.44
CA ALA A 90 1.58 -1.70 5.96
C ALA A 90 2.00 -2.10 7.37
N ASN A 91 3.30 -2.14 7.62
CA ASN A 91 3.82 -2.46 8.94
C ASN A 91 3.32 -1.44 9.96
N THR A 92 3.37 -0.15 9.61
CA THR A 92 2.89 0.91 10.48
C THR A 92 1.39 0.80 10.73
N LEU A 93 0.61 0.52 9.69
CA LEU A 93 -0.84 0.39 9.85
C LEU A 93 -1.19 -0.80 10.75
N GLN A 94 -0.41 -1.88 10.70
CA GLN A 94 -0.62 -3.00 11.62
C GLN A 94 -0.40 -2.56 13.06
N ILE A 95 0.65 -1.77 13.29
CA ILE A 95 0.93 -1.25 14.63
C ILE A 95 -0.24 -0.38 15.12
N MET A 96 -0.88 0.35 14.21
CA MET A 96 -2.01 1.19 14.56
C MET A 96 -3.29 0.38 14.82
N GLY A 97 -3.32 -0.90 14.43
CA GLY A 97 -4.46 -1.76 14.71
C GLY A 97 -5.25 -2.23 13.49
N TYR A 98 -4.82 -1.84 12.28
CA TYR A 98 -5.50 -2.31 11.06
C TYR A 98 -5.15 -3.78 10.82
N SER A 99 -6.15 -4.60 10.61
CA SER A 99 -5.98 -6.05 10.52
C SER A 99 -6.15 -6.62 9.11
N ASN A 100 -6.43 -5.76 8.13
CA ASN A 100 -6.71 -6.25 6.76
C ASN A 100 -5.94 -5.44 5.71
N UNK A 101 -4.59 -5.11 5.73
CA UNK A 101 -3.83 -4.47 4.97
C UNK A 101 -3.11 -5.37 4.22
N HIS A 102 -2.97 -5.10 3.12
CA HIS A 102 -2.19 -5.93 2.19
C HIS A 102 -1.33 -5.05 1.30
N VAL A 103 -0.09 -5.49 1.05
CA VAL A 103 0.84 -4.80 0.15
C VAL A 103 0.71 -5.39 -1.25
N ILE A 104 0.67 -4.52 -2.28
CA ILE A 104 0.84 -5.00 -3.65
C ILE A 104 2.33 -5.00 -3.92
N SER A 105 2.93 -6.20 -3.88
CA SER A 105 4.37 -6.38 -4.02
C SER A 105 4.71 -6.59 -5.49
N ALA A 106 4.84 -5.48 -6.23
CA ALA A 106 5.10 -5.51 -7.67
C ALA A 106 5.60 -4.14 -8.09
N ASN A 107 6.17 -4.08 -9.28
CA ASN A 107 6.56 -2.80 -9.88
C ASN A 107 5.32 -2.03 -10.29
N TYR A 108 5.40 -0.70 -10.20
CA TYR A 108 4.27 0.14 -10.55
C TYR A 108 3.73 -0.13 -11.95
N ASP A 109 4.62 -0.35 -12.93
CA ASP A 109 4.17 -0.58 -14.30
C ASP A 109 3.27 -1.80 -14.40
N ASP A 110 3.58 -2.87 -13.68
CA ASP A 110 2.75 -4.06 -13.66
C ASP A 110 1.41 -3.78 -12.98
N ILE A 111 1.44 -3.02 -11.89
CA ILE A 111 0.22 -2.65 -11.18
C ILE A 111 -0.68 -1.81 -12.09
N LYS A 112 -0.10 -0.83 -12.77
CA LYS A 112 -0.84 0.05 -13.67
C LYS A 112 -1.47 -0.74 -14.82
N MET A 113 -0.72 -1.68 -15.38
CA MET A 113 -1.23 -2.51 -16.47
C MET A 113 -2.44 -3.33 -16.01
N THR A 114 -2.42 -3.79 -14.77
CA THR A 114 -3.45 -4.67 -14.22
C THR A 114 -4.68 -3.89 -13.75
N PHE A 115 -4.45 -2.77 -13.08
CA PHE A 115 -5.54 -1.99 -12.47
C PHE A 115 -6.11 -0.90 -13.39
N GLY A 116 -5.27 -0.34 -14.23
CA GLY A 116 -5.68 0.76 -15.09
C GLY A 116 -5.48 2.15 -14.49
#